data_75b96b9987c8c0d8929ad120d9647969
#
_entry.id   75b96b9987c8c0d8929ad120d9647969
#
_cell.length_a   1.000
_cell.length_b   1.000
_cell.length_c   1.000
_cell.angle_alpha   90.00
_cell.angle_beta   90.00
_cell.angle_gamma   90.00
#
_symmetry.space_group_name_H-M   'P 1'
#
loop_
_entity.id
_entity.type
_entity.pdbx_description
1 polymer ?
#
loop_
_entity_poly.entity_id
_entity_poly.type
_entity_poly.pdbx_seq_one_letter_code
_entity_poly.pdbx_strand_id
1 'polypeptide(L)'
;MNKLELVVYNLVKDNPVFKQKIVNFYQLLLGCIPQKLIETSYPFIEREGYFYGFHDKTPFSSDGNNLLAHKPITEYRELTKDDEIEIGYFSGEGWSDYHYLDKTKGWNWQLGAMLQWKGNSNEEVVYNIVLDGNHKSRIKNIKSNLLVKDLPWAISHISSDGKHACSYNFHRAEKAMPGYGLKTDSPELNNEETDFFRIFSLINDEVKFQISISDIKKINPNNSMEGAFHFFHHSLFNPSSSRVFFLHRWLDSNGRRWTRMFSVGINGEDLYLFPMDEMVSHITWASNTEIFAYLRYPNDGEGYYLVEDKTGTKKRYFKDVLNSDGHPTFLKDKNLVITDTYPDRFRNQYLVLMDTKTNKRTNLLKAHLPRKFKNFLQVDLHPRFHPNSKIVSVDTAYNGKHSLLTIDYSKSIK
;
A
#
# COMPACT_ATOMS: atom_id res chain seq x y z
N MET A 1 8.67 19.52 -13.06
CA MET A 1 9.74 20.44 -12.57
C MET A 1 10.02 21.46 -13.66
N ASN A 2 10.13 22.75 -13.32
CA ASN A 2 10.57 23.76 -14.28
C ASN A 2 12.12 23.73 -14.40
N LYS A 3 12.70 24.49 -15.38
CA LYS A 3 14.16 24.47 -15.61
C LYS A 3 14.99 24.89 -14.38
N LEU A 4 14.50 25.86 -13.59
CA LEU A 4 15.17 26.32 -12.37
C LEU A 4 15.12 25.25 -11.26
N GLU A 5 13.98 24.60 -11.07
CA GLU A 5 13.81 23.48 -10.14
C GLU A 5 14.75 22.31 -10.50
N LEU A 6 14.94 22.03 -11.79
CA LEU A 6 15.86 20.98 -12.25
C LEU A 6 17.32 21.31 -11.92
N VAL A 7 17.73 22.57 -12.08
CA VAL A 7 19.08 23.01 -11.71
C VAL A 7 19.30 22.86 -10.21
N VAL A 8 18.37 23.37 -9.39
CA VAL A 8 18.45 23.26 -7.92
C VAL A 8 18.45 21.79 -7.49
N TYR A 9 17.59 20.96 -8.09
CA TYR A 9 17.58 19.54 -7.81
C TYR A 9 18.92 18.87 -8.08
N ASN A 10 19.54 19.15 -9.23
CA ASN A 10 20.84 18.58 -9.59
C ASN A 10 21.97 19.01 -8.66
N LEU A 11 21.91 20.21 -8.09
CA LEU A 11 22.88 20.71 -7.12
C LEU A 11 22.77 20.04 -5.73
N VAL A 12 21.58 19.54 -5.36
CA VAL A 12 21.32 19.06 -4.00
C VAL A 12 20.95 17.58 -3.93
N LYS A 13 20.82 16.88 -5.08
CA LYS A 13 20.38 15.49 -5.16
C LYS A 13 21.23 14.51 -4.34
N ASP A 14 22.53 14.82 -4.22
CA ASP A 14 23.51 13.97 -3.55
C ASP A 14 23.61 14.24 -2.03
N ASN A 15 22.88 15.26 -1.52
CA ASN A 15 22.80 15.56 -0.09
C ASN A 15 21.34 15.55 0.38
N PRO A 16 20.83 14.39 0.87
CA PRO A 16 19.41 14.25 1.26
C PRO A 16 18.94 15.25 2.31
N VAL A 17 19.78 15.56 3.30
CA VAL A 17 19.44 16.50 4.40
C VAL A 17 19.28 17.92 3.87
N PHE A 18 20.21 18.37 3.03
CA PHE A 18 20.17 19.71 2.46
C PHE A 18 19.02 19.85 1.45
N LYS A 19 18.83 18.83 0.61
CA LYS A 19 17.65 18.72 -0.27
C LYS A 19 16.35 18.88 0.51
N GLN A 20 16.19 18.17 1.63
CA GLN A 20 14.99 18.24 2.44
C GLN A 20 14.75 19.64 3.04
N LYS A 21 15.81 20.34 3.48
CA LYS A 21 15.70 21.72 3.98
C LYS A 21 15.23 22.68 2.89
N ILE A 22 15.76 22.57 1.68
CA ILE A 22 15.35 23.41 0.53
C ILE A 22 13.89 23.13 0.16
N VAL A 23 13.51 21.85 0.07
CA VAL A 23 12.11 21.47 -0.23
C VAL A 23 11.15 22.02 0.84
N ASN A 24 11.51 21.89 2.11
CA ASN A 24 10.69 22.41 3.22
C ASN A 24 10.54 23.93 3.16
N PHE A 25 11.63 24.67 2.89
CA PHE A 25 11.61 26.13 2.76
C PHE A 25 10.76 26.56 1.55
N TYR A 26 10.94 25.89 0.41
CA TYR A 26 10.15 26.15 -0.80
C TYR A 26 8.66 25.89 -0.59
N GLN A 27 8.31 24.78 0.05
CA GLN A 27 6.94 24.48 0.41
C GLN A 27 6.36 25.46 1.46
N LEU A 28 7.22 26.05 2.33
CA LEU A 28 6.78 27.08 3.26
C LEU A 28 6.31 28.34 2.51
N LEU A 29 7.11 28.80 1.55
CA LEU A 29 6.75 29.97 0.73
C LEU A 29 5.49 29.72 -0.10
N LEU A 30 5.39 28.57 -0.75
CA LEU A 30 4.23 28.21 -1.55
C LEU A 30 2.97 27.96 -0.71
N GLY A 31 3.13 27.57 0.54
CA GLY A 31 2.02 27.38 1.49
C GLY A 31 1.27 28.66 1.87
N CYS A 32 1.83 29.84 1.55
CA CYS A 32 1.12 31.12 1.70
C CYS A 32 0.10 31.36 0.56
N ILE A 33 0.14 30.59 -0.51
CA ILE A 33 -0.79 30.72 -1.64
C ILE A 33 -2.06 29.93 -1.30
N PRO A 34 -3.24 30.56 -1.22
CA PRO A 34 -4.50 29.88 -0.95
C PRO A 34 -4.75 28.74 -1.96
N GLN A 35 -5.07 27.57 -1.47
CA GLN A 35 -5.43 26.41 -2.27
C GLN A 35 -6.91 26.07 -2.03
N LYS A 36 -7.59 25.62 -3.08
CA LYS A 36 -8.88 24.93 -2.88
C LYS A 36 -8.61 23.60 -2.20
N LEU A 37 -9.36 23.32 -1.13
CA LEU A 37 -9.16 22.12 -0.32
C LEU A 37 -9.47 20.85 -1.11
N ILE A 38 -10.56 20.87 -1.90
CA ILE A 38 -10.98 19.75 -2.75
C ILE A 38 -11.62 20.30 -4.05
N GLU A 39 -11.32 19.66 -5.17
CA GLU A 39 -11.91 19.97 -6.47
C GLU A 39 -12.28 18.66 -7.19
N THR A 40 -13.53 18.50 -7.52
CA THR A 40 -14.05 17.39 -8.34
C THR A 40 -15.34 17.79 -9.04
N SER A 41 -15.60 17.23 -10.21
CA SER A 41 -16.90 17.32 -10.90
C SER A 41 -17.75 16.05 -10.73
N TYR A 42 -17.24 15.08 -9.97
CA TYR A 42 -17.88 13.79 -9.74
C TYR A 42 -18.58 13.77 -8.38
N PRO A 43 -19.75 13.13 -8.28
CA PRO A 43 -20.42 12.95 -6.98
C PRO A 43 -19.53 12.16 -6.03
N PHE A 44 -19.47 12.57 -4.79
CA PHE A 44 -18.76 11.87 -3.74
C PHE A 44 -19.49 11.90 -2.40
N ILE A 45 -19.21 10.91 -1.56
CA ILE A 45 -19.66 10.84 -0.17
C ILE A 45 -18.44 10.80 0.72
N GLU A 46 -18.42 11.63 1.76
CA GLU A 46 -17.32 11.74 2.71
C GLU A 46 -17.69 11.13 4.07
N ARG A 47 -16.71 10.44 4.66
CA ARG A 47 -16.76 9.95 6.04
C ARG A 47 -15.56 10.53 6.79
N GLU A 48 -15.80 11.72 7.38
CA GLU A 48 -14.77 12.45 8.15
C GLU A 48 -14.41 11.67 9.42
N GLY A 49 -13.14 11.61 9.74
CA GLY A 49 -12.60 10.87 10.87
C GLY A 49 -12.31 9.39 10.60
N TYR A 50 -12.44 8.94 9.36
CA TYR A 50 -12.18 7.56 8.98
C TYR A 50 -11.17 7.48 7.84
N PHE A 51 -10.46 6.35 7.74
CA PHE A 51 -9.60 5.98 6.60
C PHE A 51 -9.57 4.47 6.42
N TYR A 52 -9.00 3.99 5.33
CA TYR A 52 -8.83 2.56 5.12
C TYR A 52 -7.36 2.12 5.15
N GLY A 53 -6.46 2.85 4.54
CA GLY A 53 -5.03 2.54 4.48
C GLY A 53 -4.54 2.25 3.06
N PHE A 54 -3.70 1.21 2.89
CA PHE A 54 -2.98 1.00 1.65
C PHE A 54 -3.86 0.51 0.48
N HIS A 55 -3.42 0.76 -0.76
CA HIS A 55 -4.19 0.52 -1.99
C HIS A 55 -4.26 -0.95 -2.43
N ASP A 56 -3.44 -1.83 -1.86
CA ASP A 56 -3.25 -3.22 -2.32
C ASP A 56 -4.44 -4.16 -2.03
N LYS A 57 -5.42 -3.70 -1.29
CA LYS A 57 -6.64 -4.45 -0.97
C LYS A 57 -7.87 -3.54 -1.03
N THR A 58 -9.03 -4.11 -1.33
CA THR A 58 -10.27 -3.35 -1.38
C THR A 58 -10.98 -3.31 -0.02
N PRO A 59 -11.52 -2.15 0.42
CA PRO A 59 -12.38 -2.07 1.60
C PRO A 59 -13.79 -2.62 1.35
N PHE A 60 -14.21 -2.74 0.10
CA PHE A 60 -15.55 -3.21 -0.23
C PHE A 60 -15.66 -4.73 -0.09
N SER A 61 -16.77 -5.21 0.48
CA SER A 61 -17.14 -6.62 0.42
C SER A 61 -17.34 -7.09 -1.03
N SER A 62 -17.31 -8.38 -1.30
CA SER A 62 -17.41 -8.88 -2.68
C SER A 62 -18.75 -8.57 -3.34
N ASP A 63 -19.83 -8.44 -2.56
CA ASP A 63 -21.14 -7.96 -3.00
C ASP A 63 -21.23 -6.42 -3.09
N GLY A 64 -20.26 -5.70 -2.54
CA GLY A 64 -20.19 -4.25 -2.52
C GLY A 64 -21.05 -3.58 -1.44
N ASN A 65 -21.75 -4.32 -0.60
CA ASN A 65 -22.72 -3.77 0.36
C ASN A 65 -22.05 -3.18 1.61
N ASN A 66 -20.82 -3.60 1.93
CA ASN A 66 -20.09 -3.14 3.11
C ASN A 66 -18.76 -2.51 2.72
N LEU A 67 -18.34 -1.49 3.50
CA LEU A 67 -17.13 -0.71 3.30
C LEU A 67 -16.32 -0.70 4.61
N LEU A 68 -15.20 -1.42 4.67
CA LEU A 68 -14.31 -1.45 5.84
C LEU A 68 -13.64 -0.10 6.09
N ALA A 69 -13.43 0.23 7.36
CA ALA A 69 -12.78 1.46 7.76
C ALA A 69 -12.06 1.33 9.10
N HIS A 70 -11.04 2.16 9.27
CA HIS A 70 -10.39 2.47 10.54
C HIS A 70 -10.89 3.83 11.06
N LYS A 71 -11.03 3.95 12.37
CA LYS A 71 -11.33 5.21 13.04
C LYS A 71 -10.24 5.51 14.06
N PRO A 72 -9.35 6.47 13.80
CA PRO A 72 -8.34 6.89 14.77
C PRO A 72 -8.98 7.43 16.04
N ILE A 73 -8.50 6.93 17.20
CA ILE A 73 -8.82 7.43 18.52
C ILE A 73 -7.60 8.07 19.20
N THR A 74 -6.47 8.07 18.50
CA THR A 74 -5.20 8.63 18.88
C THR A 74 -4.96 9.95 18.15
N GLU A 75 -4.27 10.90 18.76
CA GLU A 75 -3.86 12.16 18.10
C GLU A 75 -2.92 11.90 16.91
N TYR A 76 -2.91 12.83 15.94
CA TYR A 76 -2.01 12.78 14.78
C TYR A 76 -0.55 13.05 15.19
N ARG A 77 0.10 12.01 15.68
CA ARG A 77 1.51 11.98 16.09
C ARG A 77 2.15 10.65 15.73
N GLU A 78 3.43 10.51 15.98
CA GLU A 78 4.08 9.21 15.94
C GLU A 78 3.43 8.26 16.95
N LEU A 79 3.13 7.04 16.50
CA LEU A 79 2.52 6.03 17.35
C LEU A 79 3.51 5.46 18.35
N THR A 80 2.99 5.04 19.49
CA THR A 80 3.64 4.14 20.45
C THR A 80 3.08 2.73 20.28
N LYS A 81 3.67 1.76 20.95
CA LYS A 81 3.16 0.36 20.98
C LYS A 81 1.79 0.22 21.64
N ASP A 82 1.39 1.22 22.45
CA ASP A 82 0.16 1.19 23.25
C ASP A 82 -1.01 1.91 22.59
N ASP A 83 -0.77 2.60 21.49
CA ASP A 83 -1.82 3.29 20.75
C ASP A 83 -2.76 2.31 20.04
N GLU A 84 -4.05 2.54 20.21
CA GLU A 84 -5.11 1.73 19.62
C GLU A 84 -5.82 2.46 18.50
N ILE A 85 -6.40 1.68 17.57
CA ILE A 85 -7.32 2.16 16.55
C ILE A 85 -8.62 1.36 16.62
N GLU A 86 -9.76 2.03 16.40
CA GLU A 86 -11.02 1.34 16.17
C GLU A 86 -11.09 0.85 14.73
N ILE A 87 -11.62 -0.36 14.56
CA ILE A 87 -11.94 -0.95 13.27
C ILE A 87 -13.43 -1.21 13.17
N GLY A 88 -13.97 -1.07 11.98
CA GLY A 88 -15.38 -1.29 11.72
C GLY A 88 -15.68 -1.29 10.22
N TYR A 89 -16.95 -1.18 9.92
CA TYR A 89 -17.44 -1.09 8.54
C TYR A 89 -18.65 -0.18 8.45
N PHE A 90 -18.88 0.32 7.26
CA PHE A 90 -20.10 1.03 6.90
C PHE A 90 -21.01 0.14 6.06
N SER A 91 -22.33 0.29 6.23
CA SER A 91 -23.36 -0.35 5.43
C SER A 91 -24.50 0.65 5.11
N GLY A 92 -25.58 0.16 4.53
CA GLY A 92 -26.73 0.97 4.16
C GLY A 92 -26.54 1.77 2.87
N GLU A 93 -27.50 2.63 2.55
CA GLU A 93 -27.45 3.45 1.34
C GLU A 93 -26.26 4.42 1.40
N GLY A 94 -25.45 4.38 0.37
CA GLY A 94 -24.22 5.18 0.30
C GLY A 94 -23.19 4.85 1.40
N TRP A 95 -23.30 3.71 2.08
CA TRP A 95 -22.49 3.31 3.23
C TRP A 95 -22.52 4.38 4.34
N SER A 96 -23.73 4.71 4.81
CA SER A 96 -23.95 5.74 5.83
C SER A 96 -23.83 5.23 7.27
N ASP A 97 -24.11 3.94 7.51
CA ASP A 97 -24.29 3.38 8.83
C ASP A 97 -23.00 2.70 9.31
N TYR A 98 -22.34 3.31 10.29
CA TYR A 98 -21.11 2.78 10.85
C TYR A 98 -21.38 1.71 11.90
N HIS A 99 -20.68 0.58 11.79
CA HIS A 99 -20.70 -0.55 12.73
C HIS A 99 -19.31 -0.77 13.31
N TYR A 100 -19.19 -0.57 14.60
CA TYR A 100 -17.97 -0.90 15.35
C TYR A 100 -17.75 -2.42 15.41
N LEU A 101 -16.53 -2.86 15.19
CA LEU A 101 -16.14 -4.28 15.30
C LEU A 101 -15.21 -4.57 16.45
N ASP A 102 -14.10 -3.82 16.57
CA ASP A 102 -13.04 -4.09 17.55
C ASP A 102 -12.07 -2.91 17.66
N LYS A 103 -11.10 -3.05 18.61
CA LYS A 103 -9.92 -2.20 18.72
C LYS A 103 -8.65 -3.03 18.61
N THR A 104 -7.58 -2.44 18.10
CA THR A 104 -6.29 -3.11 18.00
C THR A 104 -5.12 -2.16 18.17
N LYS A 105 -4.01 -2.67 18.73
CA LYS A 105 -2.68 -2.05 18.77
C LYS A 105 -1.82 -2.44 17.56
N GLY A 106 -2.26 -3.42 16.76
CA GLY A 106 -1.54 -3.94 15.59
C GLY A 106 -1.74 -3.08 14.34
N TRP A 107 -1.44 -1.77 14.39
CA TRP A 107 -1.72 -0.84 13.30
C TRP A 107 -0.63 0.23 13.11
N ASN A 108 -0.70 0.92 11.97
CA ASN A 108 0.06 2.13 11.68
C ASN A 108 -0.73 3.07 10.77
N TRP A 109 -0.25 4.32 10.61
CA TRP A 109 -0.95 5.34 9.83
C TRP A 109 -1.04 5.05 8.33
N GLN A 110 -0.08 4.28 7.77
CA GLN A 110 -0.01 4.02 6.33
C GLN A 110 -0.86 2.82 5.90
N LEU A 111 -0.81 1.75 6.68
CA LEU A 111 -1.40 0.45 6.32
C LEU A 111 -2.69 0.15 7.11
N GLY A 112 -3.03 0.98 8.11
CA GLY A 112 -4.04 0.64 9.09
C GLY A 112 -3.65 -0.61 9.89
N ALA A 113 -4.62 -1.40 10.29
CA ALA A 113 -4.44 -2.70 10.95
C ALA A 113 -4.35 -3.87 9.95
N MET A 114 -4.02 -3.63 8.69
CA MET A 114 -4.13 -4.60 7.60
C MET A 114 -5.55 -5.21 7.49
N LEU A 115 -6.56 -4.44 7.88
CA LEU A 115 -7.96 -4.83 7.85
C LEU A 115 -8.38 -5.18 6.42
N GLN A 116 -8.89 -6.38 6.21
CA GLN A 116 -9.28 -6.88 4.91
C GLN A 116 -10.36 -7.95 5.00
N TRP A 117 -11.12 -8.13 3.94
CA TRP A 117 -12.05 -9.25 3.81
C TRP A 117 -11.25 -10.55 3.72
N LYS A 118 -11.76 -11.62 4.31
CA LYS A 118 -11.18 -12.96 4.16
C LYS A 118 -11.52 -13.51 2.77
N GLY A 119 -10.67 -13.21 1.81
CA GLY A 119 -10.93 -13.50 0.39
C GLY A 119 -12.18 -12.78 -0.12
N ASN A 120 -13.04 -13.50 -0.81
CA ASN A 120 -14.31 -12.99 -1.32
C ASN A 120 -15.46 -13.07 -0.30
N SER A 121 -15.19 -13.13 1.00
CA SER A 121 -16.23 -13.16 2.04
C SER A 121 -16.97 -11.82 2.12
N ASN A 122 -18.26 -11.88 2.46
CA ASN A 122 -19.06 -10.71 2.84
C ASN A 122 -19.32 -10.66 4.36
N GLU A 123 -18.73 -11.59 5.13
CA GLU A 123 -19.02 -11.76 6.55
C GLU A 123 -17.78 -11.87 7.43
N GLU A 124 -16.67 -12.37 6.90
CA GLU A 124 -15.44 -12.57 7.67
C GLU A 124 -14.38 -11.56 7.25
N VAL A 125 -13.81 -10.88 8.24
CA VAL A 125 -12.70 -9.94 8.12
C VAL A 125 -11.50 -10.44 8.88
N VAL A 126 -10.30 -10.00 8.44
CA VAL A 126 -9.04 -10.29 9.13
C VAL A 126 -8.27 -8.98 9.35
N TYR A 127 -7.62 -8.85 10.49
CA TYR A 127 -6.82 -7.69 10.85
C TYR A 127 -5.71 -8.08 11.83
N ASN A 128 -4.67 -7.25 11.90
CA ASN A 128 -3.54 -7.46 12.81
C ASN A 128 -3.88 -7.02 14.22
N ILE A 129 -3.36 -7.78 15.18
CA ILE A 129 -3.50 -7.55 16.62
C ILE A 129 -2.14 -7.68 17.30
N VAL A 130 -2.06 -7.20 18.55
CA VAL A 130 -0.98 -7.52 19.48
C VAL A 130 -1.58 -8.39 20.59
N LEU A 131 -1.09 -9.60 20.73
CA LEU A 131 -1.53 -10.54 21.76
C LEU A 131 -0.29 -11.12 22.47
N ASP A 132 -0.24 -10.98 23.80
CA ASP A 132 0.91 -11.41 24.63
C ASP A 132 2.24 -10.82 24.13
N GLY A 133 2.24 -9.56 23.72
CA GLY A 133 3.42 -8.85 23.18
C GLY A 133 3.83 -9.26 21.78
N ASN A 134 3.12 -10.19 21.14
CA ASN A 134 3.41 -10.69 19.81
C ASN A 134 2.47 -10.13 18.74
N HIS A 135 3.01 -9.86 17.55
CA HIS A 135 2.22 -9.49 16.39
C HIS A 135 1.54 -10.72 15.80
N LYS A 136 0.22 -10.74 15.89
CA LYS A 136 -0.67 -11.79 15.40
C LYS A 136 -1.76 -11.18 14.53
N SER A 137 -2.70 -11.99 14.05
CA SER A 137 -3.89 -11.48 13.39
C SER A 137 -5.14 -12.23 13.86
N ARG A 138 -6.31 -11.64 13.61
CA ARG A 138 -7.61 -12.12 14.08
C ARG A 138 -8.60 -12.19 12.94
N ILE A 139 -9.34 -13.31 12.87
CA ILE A 139 -10.51 -13.47 12.01
C ILE A 139 -11.75 -13.22 12.84
N LYS A 140 -12.63 -12.35 12.36
CA LYS A 140 -13.89 -12.01 13.02
C LYS A 140 -15.05 -12.03 12.02
N ASN A 141 -16.21 -12.51 12.46
CA ASN A 141 -17.43 -12.46 11.67
C ASN A 141 -18.16 -11.14 11.98
N ILE A 142 -18.45 -10.32 10.96
CA ILE A 142 -19.05 -8.99 11.13
C ILE A 142 -20.53 -9.03 11.52
N LYS A 143 -21.28 -10.06 11.12
CA LYS A 143 -22.72 -10.18 11.42
C LYS A 143 -22.97 -10.58 12.87
N SER A 144 -22.26 -11.62 13.34
CA SER A 144 -22.39 -12.11 14.71
C SER A 144 -21.52 -11.31 15.70
N ASN A 145 -20.54 -10.55 15.20
CA ASN A 145 -19.49 -9.89 15.96
C ASN A 145 -18.61 -10.85 16.79
N LEU A 146 -18.57 -12.13 16.43
CA LEU A 146 -17.84 -13.16 17.15
C LEU A 146 -16.43 -13.34 16.61
N LEU A 147 -15.51 -13.65 17.51
CA LEU A 147 -14.20 -14.19 17.18
C LEU A 147 -14.36 -15.55 16.48
N VAL A 148 -13.75 -15.68 15.31
CA VAL A 148 -13.67 -16.98 14.59
C VAL A 148 -12.37 -17.68 14.96
N LYS A 149 -11.22 -16.97 14.83
CA LYS A 149 -9.89 -17.55 15.09
C LYS A 149 -8.85 -16.47 15.28
N ASP A 150 -7.89 -16.67 16.18
CA ASP A 150 -6.62 -15.95 16.20
C ASP A 150 -5.57 -16.73 15.43
N LEU A 151 -4.83 -16.05 14.56
CA LEU A 151 -3.78 -16.61 13.70
C LEU A 151 -2.41 -16.36 14.33
N PRO A 152 -1.43 -17.26 14.11
CA PRO A 152 -0.14 -17.20 14.81
C PRO A 152 0.77 -16.03 14.38
N TRP A 153 0.52 -15.41 13.22
CA TRP A 153 1.33 -14.31 12.68
C TRP A 153 0.47 -13.12 12.23
N ALA A 154 1.07 -11.92 12.25
CA ALA A 154 0.52 -10.77 11.58
C ALA A 154 0.51 -11.00 10.06
N ILE A 155 -0.57 -10.58 9.41
CA ILE A 155 -0.75 -10.79 7.96
C ILE A 155 -0.45 -9.53 7.17
N SER A 156 0.00 -9.70 5.93
CA SER A 156 0.08 -8.64 4.93
C SER A 156 -1.04 -8.72 3.90
N HIS A 157 -1.33 -9.90 3.39
CA HIS A 157 -2.38 -10.11 2.39
C HIS A 157 -3.01 -11.50 2.49
N ILE A 158 -4.27 -11.61 2.05
CA ILE A 158 -5.04 -12.86 1.99
C ILE A 158 -5.36 -13.18 0.54
N SER A 159 -5.31 -14.47 0.19
CA SER A 159 -5.72 -14.97 -1.13
C SER A 159 -7.20 -14.73 -1.41
N SER A 160 -7.58 -14.51 -2.66
CA SER A 160 -8.97 -14.24 -3.07
C SER A 160 -9.93 -15.38 -2.70
N ASP A 161 -9.43 -16.62 -2.62
CA ASP A 161 -10.20 -17.79 -2.19
C ASP A 161 -10.34 -17.92 -0.65
N GLY A 162 -9.69 -17.02 0.12
CA GLY A 162 -9.75 -16.96 1.58
C GLY A 162 -9.04 -18.12 2.30
N LYS A 163 -8.17 -18.87 1.61
CA LYS A 163 -7.53 -20.07 2.18
C LYS A 163 -6.10 -19.84 2.66
N HIS A 164 -5.40 -18.85 2.13
CA HIS A 164 -4.00 -18.59 2.41
C HIS A 164 -3.75 -17.12 2.79
N ALA A 165 -2.71 -16.89 3.58
CA ALA A 165 -2.22 -15.56 3.90
C ALA A 165 -0.71 -15.47 3.76
N CYS A 166 -0.21 -14.23 3.53
CA CYS A 166 1.20 -13.89 3.60
C CYS A 166 1.51 -13.20 4.92
N SER A 167 2.72 -13.44 5.42
CA SER A 167 3.26 -12.81 6.62
C SER A 167 4.74 -12.48 6.44
N TYR A 168 5.18 -11.41 7.09
CA TYR A 168 6.59 -11.06 7.29
C TYR A 168 6.76 -10.37 8.65
N ASN A 169 7.98 -10.07 9.05
CA ASN A 169 8.27 -9.41 10.31
C ASN A 169 7.96 -7.91 10.25
N PHE A 170 6.78 -7.52 10.76
CA PHE A 170 6.33 -6.12 10.78
C PHE A 170 7.16 -5.24 11.71
N HIS A 171 7.80 -5.79 12.75
CA HIS A 171 8.70 -5.01 13.59
C HIS A 171 9.99 -4.65 12.83
N ARG A 172 10.54 -5.61 12.06
CA ARG A 172 11.70 -5.34 11.19
C ARG A 172 11.36 -4.31 10.11
N ALA A 173 10.16 -4.38 9.55
CA ALA A 173 9.65 -3.40 8.60
C ALA A 173 9.53 -2.00 9.23
N GLU A 174 9.03 -1.88 10.47
CA GLU A 174 8.94 -0.61 11.19
C GLU A 174 10.32 0.01 11.44
N LYS A 175 11.32 -0.80 11.82
CA LYS A 175 12.69 -0.32 12.01
C LYS A 175 13.31 0.24 10.73
N ALA A 176 13.04 -0.40 9.58
CA ALA A 176 13.57 0.02 8.27
C ALA A 176 12.76 1.16 7.63
N MET A 177 11.46 1.17 7.85
CA MET A 177 10.51 2.11 7.27
C MET A 177 9.50 2.56 8.34
N PRO A 178 9.86 3.53 9.21
CA PRO A 178 8.97 4.00 10.25
C PRO A 178 7.59 4.43 9.71
N GLY A 179 6.53 3.89 10.32
CA GLY A 179 5.14 4.09 9.87
C GLY A 179 4.59 3.02 8.92
N TYR A 180 5.41 2.04 8.51
CA TYR A 180 5.01 0.94 7.64
C TYR A 180 5.12 -0.45 8.28
N GLY A 181 5.35 -0.51 9.57
CA GLY A 181 5.40 -1.75 10.34
C GLY A 181 4.59 -1.66 11.61
N LEU A 182 4.90 -2.50 12.59
CA LEU A 182 4.23 -2.52 13.89
C LEU A 182 5.25 -2.31 15.00
N LYS A 183 4.90 -1.46 15.96
CA LYS A 183 5.74 -1.18 17.13
C LYS A 183 5.61 -2.29 18.18
N THR A 184 6.72 -2.63 18.83
CA THR A 184 6.80 -3.62 19.90
C THR A 184 7.95 -3.29 20.84
N ASP A 185 7.95 -3.87 22.03
CA ASP A 185 9.08 -3.83 22.98
C ASP A 185 10.17 -4.85 22.66
N SER A 186 9.99 -5.73 21.70
CA SER A 186 10.98 -6.77 21.37
C SER A 186 12.29 -6.13 20.89
N PRO A 187 13.41 -6.30 21.60
CA PRO A 187 14.64 -5.59 21.31
C PRO A 187 15.45 -6.19 20.15
N GLU A 188 15.24 -7.45 19.78
CA GLU A 188 16.17 -8.16 18.92
C GLU A 188 15.63 -8.49 17.52
N LEU A 189 16.26 -7.89 16.52
CA LEU A 189 16.06 -8.18 15.08
C LEU A 189 17.33 -8.83 14.46
N ASN A 190 18.16 -9.48 15.29
CA ASN A 190 19.50 -9.86 14.87
C ASN A 190 19.58 -11.21 14.15
N ASN A 191 18.50 -12.00 14.13
CA ASN A 191 18.53 -13.31 13.50
C ASN A 191 17.82 -13.30 12.13
N GLU A 192 18.61 -13.14 11.07
CA GLU A 192 18.13 -13.23 9.70
C GLU A 192 17.79 -14.66 9.25
N GLU A 193 18.25 -15.69 9.97
CA GLU A 193 17.95 -17.09 9.66
C GLU A 193 16.53 -17.48 10.09
N THR A 194 16.00 -16.82 11.11
CA THR A 194 14.65 -17.09 11.63
C THR A 194 13.63 -16.00 11.26
N ASP A 195 14.04 -15.00 10.49
CA ASP A 195 13.16 -13.93 9.98
C ASP A 195 12.71 -14.28 8.56
N PHE A 196 11.43 -14.61 8.41
CA PHE A 196 10.89 -15.20 7.20
C PHE A 196 9.82 -14.32 6.54
N PHE A 197 9.78 -14.34 5.21
CA PHE A 197 8.54 -14.23 4.46
C PHE A 197 7.85 -15.59 4.45
N ARG A 198 6.52 -15.64 4.70
CA ARG A 198 5.73 -16.88 4.76
C ARG A 198 4.47 -16.80 3.94
N ILE A 199 4.07 -17.96 3.40
CA ILE A 199 2.72 -18.26 2.93
C ILE A 199 2.20 -19.39 3.83
N PHE A 200 1.02 -19.22 4.41
CA PHE A 200 0.43 -20.21 5.31
C PHE A 200 -1.08 -20.36 5.10
N SER A 201 -1.61 -21.50 5.52
CA SER A 201 -3.03 -21.82 5.45
C SER A 201 -3.81 -21.14 6.58
N LEU A 202 -4.90 -20.44 6.25
CA LEU A 202 -5.85 -19.89 7.22
C LEU A 202 -6.72 -20.96 7.91
N ILE A 203 -6.74 -22.18 7.37
CA ILE A 203 -7.56 -23.28 7.88
C ILE A 203 -6.88 -23.94 9.08
N ASN A 204 -5.61 -24.34 8.92
CA ASN A 204 -4.87 -25.16 9.89
C ASN A 204 -3.52 -24.56 10.31
N ASP A 205 -3.22 -23.33 9.94
CA ASP A 205 -1.98 -22.60 10.22
C ASP A 205 -0.70 -23.24 9.64
N GLU A 206 -0.84 -24.22 8.76
CA GLU A 206 0.27 -24.91 8.11
C GLU A 206 1.04 -23.94 7.21
N VAL A 207 2.36 -23.86 7.40
CA VAL A 207 3.25 -23.11 6.51
C VAL A 207 3.37 -23.86 5.19
N LYS A 208 2.96 -23.24 4.09
CA LYS A 208 3.05 -23.77 2.72
C LYS A 208 4.40 -23.42 2.07
N PHE A 209 4.91 -22.25 2.35
CA PHE A 209 6.20 -21.77 1.91
C PHE A 209 6.77 -20.79 2.92
N GLN A 210 8.08 -20.83 3.12
CA GLN A 210 8.83 -19.77 3.80
C GLN A 210 10.23 -19.63 3.24
N ILE A 211 10.76 -18.42 3.28
CA ILE A 211 12.15 -18.11 2.92
C ILE A 211 12.71 -17.11 3.93
N SER A 212 13.91 -17.40 4.45
CA SER A 212 14.56 -16.51 5.40
C SER A 212 15.23 -15.33 4.71
N ILE A 213 15.52 -14.26 5.48
CA ILE A 213 16.37 -13.16 5.01
C ILE A 213 17.74 -13.69 4.62
N SER A 214 18.32 -14.59 5.42
CA SER A 214 19.61 -15.22 5.13
C SER A 214 19.62 -15.93 3.78
N ASP A 215 18.54 -16.62 3.40
CA ASP A 215 18.50 -17.36 2.15
C ASP A 215 18.16 -16.47 0.94
N ILE A 216 17.22 -15.52 1.09
CA ILE A 216 16.89 -14.62 -0.02
C ILE A 216 18.08 -13.74 -0.44
N LYS A 217 18.96 -13.38 0.48
CA LYS A 217 20.21 -12.62 0.21
C LYS A 217 21.17 -13.37 -0.70
N LYS A 218 21.19 -14.70 -0.64
CA LYS A 218 22.09 -15.55 -1.46
C LYS A 218 21.65 -15.63 -2.92
N ILE A 219 20.39 -15.29 -3.23
CA ILE A 219 19.89 -15.30 -4.58
C ILE A 219 20.37 -14.03 -5.30
N ASN A 220 21.26 -14.19 -6.29
CA ASN A 220 21.80 -13.10 -7.08
C ASN A 220 22.26 -11.89 -6.23
N PRO A 221 23.25 -12.07 -5.32
CA PRO A 221 23.73 -11.02 -4.43
C PRO A 221 24.46 -9.91 -5.21
N ASN A 222 24.45 -8.70 -4.65
CA ASN A 222 25.22 -7.56 -5.17
C ASN A 222 25.90 -6.76 -4.05
N ASN A 223 26.79 -5.85 -4.41
CA ASN A 223 27.62 -5.09 -3.47
C ASN A 223 26.79 -4.19 -2.52
N SER A 224 25.60 -3.73 -2.93
CA SER A 224 24.77 -2.88 -2.08
C SER A 224 24.12 -3.63 -0.91
N MET A 225 24.19 -4.96 -0.91
CA MET A 225 23.69 -5.83 0.16
C MET A 225 24.70 -6.06 1.27
N GLU A 226 25.97 -5.76 1.05
CA GLU A 226 27.02 -6.00 2.06
C GLU A 226 26.83 -5.08 3.26
N GLY A 227 26.74 -5.66 4.47
CA GLY A 227 26.48 -4.91 5.71
C GLY A 227 25.11 -4.23 5.79
N ALA A 228 24.22 -4.44 4.84
CA ALA A 228 22.91 -3.80 4.78
C ALA A 228 21.91 -4.41 5.77
N PHE A 229 20.91 -3.61 6.15
CA PHE A 229 19.78 -4.08 6.95
C PHE A 229 18.66 -4.55 6.03
N HIS A 230 18.42 -5.85 5.96
CA HIS A 230 17.46 -6.48 5.07
C HIS A 230 16.10 -6.70 5.72
N PHE A 231 15.01 -6.62 4.93
CA PHE A 231 13.64 -6.87 5.38
C PHE A 231 12.72 -7.25 4.23
N PHE A 232 11.62 -7.91 4.55
CA PHE A 232 10.51 -8.13 3.61
C PHE A 232 9.45 -7.05 3.76
N HIS A 233 8.79 -6.71 2.65
CA HIS A 233 7.68 -5.77 2.68
C HIS A 233 6.80 -5.96 1.45
N HIS A 234 5.51 -5.58 1.57
CA HIS A 234 4.49 -5.74 0.54
C HIS A 234 4.46 -7.15 -0.07
N SER A 235 3.31 -7.74 -0.07
CA SER A 235 3.04 -8.99 -0.77
C SER A 235 1.58 -9.02 -1.22
N LEU A 236 1.31 -9.63 -2.35
CA LEU A 236 -0.03 -9.69 -2.91
C LEU A 236 -0.20 -10.98 -3.68
N PHE A 237 -1.29 -11.71 -3.39
CA PHE A 237 -1.70 -12.86 -4.20
C PHE A 237 -2.22 -12.39 -5.56
N ASN A 238 -1.98 -13.19 -6.59
CA ASN A 238 -2.62 -13.01 -7.89
C ASN A 238 -4.13 -13.33 -7.80
N PRO A 239 -4.94 -12.88 -8.77
CA PRO A 239 -6.40 -13.09 -8.76
C PRO A 239 -6.82 -14.56 -8.61
N SER A 240 -6.05 -15.52 -9.16
CA SER A 240 -6.32 -16.95 -9.04
C SER A 240 -5.87 -17.61 -7.74
N SER A 241 -5.29 -16.85 -6.80
CA SER A 241 -4.76 -17.35 -5.52
C SER A 241 -3.64 -18.40 -5.67
N SER A 242 -2.99 -18.48 -6.83
CA SER A 242 -1.98 -19.51 -7.12
C SER A 242 -0.54 -19.05 -6.92
N ARG A 243 -0.30 -17.73 -6.95
CA ARG A 243 1.02 -17.13 -6.83
C ARG A 243 0.98 -15.86 -6.00
N VAL A 244 2.14 -15.51 -5.45
CA VAL A 244 2.35 -14.30 -4.64
C VAL A 244 3.56 -13.55 -5.19
N PHE A 245 3.49 -12.23 -5.34
CA PHE A 245 4.70 -11.43 -5.33
C PHE A 245 5.00 -10.94 -3.92
N PHE A 246 6.28 -10.70 -3.65
CA PHE A 246 6.75 -10.04 -2.43
C PHE A 246 8.01 -9.23 -2.70
N LEU A 247 8.25 -8.23 -1.85
CA LEU A 247 9.44 -7.39 -1.96
C LEU A 247 10.49 -7.79 -0.92
N HIS A 248 11.72 -7.98 -1.39
CA HIS A 248 12.91 -7.99 -0.58
C HIS A 248 13.57 -6.61 -0.68
N ARG A 249 13.72 -5.96 0.46
CA ARG A 249 14.27 -4.60 0.59
C ARG A 249 15.49 -4.60 1.51
N TRP A 250 16.36 -3.62 1.30
CA TRP A 250 17.46 -3.36 2.24
C TRP A 250 17.82 -1.88 2.30
N LEU A 251 18.35 -1.50 3.45
CA LEU A 251 18.99 -0.21 3.68
C LEU A 251 20.51 -0.43 3.69
N ASP A 252 21.22 0.20 2.77
CA ASP A 252 22.67 0.16 2.77
C ASP A 252 23.27 0.99 3.93
N SER A 253 24.60 0.99 4.07
CA SER A 253 25.32 1.74 5.10
C SER A 253 25.07 3.26 5.06
N ASN A 254 24.61 3.80 3.93
CA ASN A 254 24.27 5.21 3.76
C ASN A 254 22.78 5.49 4.03
N GLY A 255 21.99 4.48 4.40
CA GLY A 255 20.55 4.58 4.60
C GLY A 255 19.75 4.68 3.29
N ARG A 256 20.36 4.39 2.13
CA ARG A 256 19.64 4.32 0.87
C ARG A 256 18.85 3.01 0.80
N ARG A 257 17.58 3.10 0.43
CA ARG A 257 16.70 1.94 0.28
C ARG A 257 16.77 1.40 -1.14
N TRP A 258 16.98 0.09 -1.21
CA TRP A 258 16.97 -0.71 -2.41
C TRP A 258 15.83 -1.70 -2.36
N THR A 259 15.31 -2.12 -3.50
CA THR A 259 14.15 -3.01 -3.57
C THR A 259 14.26 -3.92 -4.77
N ARG A 260 14.03 -5.21 -4.58
CA ARG A 260 13.81 -6.16 -5.67
C ARG A 260 12.55 -6.97 -5.43
N MET A 261 11.92 -7.42 -6.50
CA MET A 261 10.66 -8.12 -6.49
C MET A 261 10.86 -9.59 -6.83
N PHE A 262 10.20 -10.43 -6.06
CA PHE A 262 10.09 -11.86 -6.32
C PHE A 262 8.63 -12.23 -6.51
N SER A 263 8.40 -13.34 -7.23
CA SER A 263 7.14 -14.08 -7.21
C SER A 263 7.39 -15.55 -6.92
N VAL A 264 6.41 -16.22 -6.33
CA VAL A 264 6.50 -17.65 -5.97
C VAL A 264 5.11 -18.27 -5.97
N GLY A 265 5.00 -19.55 -6.32
CA GLY A 265 3.78 -20.33 -6.14
C GLY A 265 3.47 -20.56 -4.66
N ILE A 266 2.23 -20.87 -4.34
CA ILE A 266 1.77 -20.97 -2.93
C ILE A 266 2.49 -22.05 -2.12
N ASN A 267 3.03 -23.09 -2.76
CA ASN A 267 3.81 -24.17 -2.11
C ASN A 267 5.32 -24.02 -2.32
N GLY A 268 5.79 -22.85 -2.80
CA GLY A 268 7.21 -22.55 -3.01
C GLY A 268 7.74 -22.85 -4.41
N GLU A 269 6.91 -23.35 -5.32
CA GLU A 269 7.30 -23.62 -6.69
C GLU A 269 7.63 -22.34 -7.48
N ASP A 270 8.56 -22.45 -8.43
CA ASP A 270 8.92 -21.41 -9.40
C ASP A 270 9.22 -20.05 -8.74
N LEU A 271 10.07 -20.02 -7.71
CA LEU A 271 10.57 -18.74 -7.16
C LEU A 271 11.30 -17.97 -8.25
N TYR A 272 10.79 -16.79 -8.59
CA TYR A 272 11.28 -15.98 -9.69
C TYR A 272 11.70 -14.58 -9.24
N LEU A 273 12.91 -14.15 -9.60
CA LEU A 273 13.42 -12.79 -9.39
C LEU A 273 13.22 -11.99 -10.67
N PHE A 274 12.47 -10.87 -10.57
CA PHE A 274 12.23 -9.99 -11.71
C PHE A 274 13.49 -9.20 -12.09
N PRO A 275 13.82 -9.09 -13.41
CA PRO A 275 15.06 -8.44 -13.90
C PRO A 275 14.92 -6.91 -13.95
N MET A 276 14.87 -6.26 -12.81
CA MET A 276 14.74 -4.81 -12.67
C MET A 276 15.96 -4.18 -11.98
N ASP A 277 16.08 -2.86 -12.04
CA ASP A 277 17.19 -2.09 -11.47
C ASP A 277 16.91 -1.64 -10.03
N GLU A 278 16.68 -2.61 -9.14
CA GLU A 278 16.59 -2.47 -7.67
C GLU A 278 15.74 -1.30 -7.15
N MET A 279 14.81 -0.84 -7.96
CA MET A 279 13.79 0.14 -7.59
C MET A 279 12.42 -0.33 -8.05
N VAL A 280 11.59 -0.67 -7.08
CA VAL A 280 10.16 -1.01 -7.22
C VAL A 280 9.42 -0.26 -6.15
N SER A 281 8.35 0.42 -6.54
CA SER A 281 7.52 1.18 -5.61
C SER A 281 6.15 0.52 -5.41
N HIS A 282 5.16 0.91 -6.19
CA HIS A 282 3.77 0.46 -6.01
C HIS A 282 3.37 -0.52 -7.10
N ILE A 283 2.66 -1.58 -6.70
CA ILE A 283 2.51 -2.79 -7.48
C ILE A 283 1.07 -3.28 -7.35
N THR A 284 0.53 -3.80 -8.45
CA THR A 284 -0.73 -4.57 -8.46
C THR A 284 -0.64 -5.69 -9.50
N TRP A 285 -1.38 -6.79 -9.29
CA TRP A 285 -1.60 -7.77 -10.33
C TRP A 285 -2.60 -7.21 -11.36
N ALA A 286 -2.20 -7.22 -12.62
CA ALA A 286 -3.08 -6.89 -13.74
C ALA A 286 -3.86 -8.10 -14.23
N SER A 287 -3.32 -9.30 -14.03
CA SER A 287 -3.92 -10.59 -14.35
C SER A 287 -3.30 -11.69 -13.48
N ASN A 288 -3.59 -12.95 -13.79
CA ASN A 288 -2.96 -14.06 -13.08
C ASN A 288 -1.44 -14.18 -13.34
N THR A 289 -0.96 -13.59 -14.43
CA THR A 289 0.43 -13.71 -14.89
C THR A 289 1.12 -12.39 -15.18
N GLU A 290 0.42 -11.25 -15.02
CA GLU A 290 0.99 -9.93 -15.32
C GLU A 290 0.90 -9.02 -14.11
N ILE A 291 1.98 -8.32 -13.82
CA ILE A 291 2.12 -7.34 -12.74
C ILE A 291 2.24 -5.95 -13.36
N PHE A 292 1.47 -4.99 -12.85
CA PHE A 292 1.62 -3.58 -13.18
C PHE A 292 2.26 -2.85 -12.00
N ALA A 293 3.38 -2.17 -12.26
CA ALA A 293 4.14 -1.53 -11.20
C ALA A 293 4.84 -0.25 -11.67
N TYR A 294 5.11 0.66 -10.72
CA TYR A 294 6.09 1.73 -10.91
C TYR A 294 7.47 1.21 -10.51
N LEU A 295 8.36 1.09 -11.48
CA LEU A 295 9.69 0.51 -11.27
C LEU A 295 10.72 1.07 -12.25
N ARG A 296 12.00 0.73 -12.05
CA ARG A 296 13.11 1.15 -12.90
C ARG A 296 13.74 -0.03 -13.63
N TYR A 297 14.00 0.17 -14.91
CA TYR A 297 14.85 -0.70 -15.72
C TYR A 297 16.13 0.04 -16.15
N PRO A 298 17.28 -0.64 -16.27
CA PRO A 298 18.58 0.00 -16.56
C PRO A 298 18.59 0.90 -17.79
N ASN A 299 17.93 0.49 -18.88
CA ASN A 299 17.97 1.22 -20.15
C ASN A 299 16.72 2.06 -20.44
N ASP A 300 15.63 1.83 -19.70
CA ASP A 300 14.31 2.45 -19.98
C ASP A 300 13.93 3.47 -18.89
N GLY A 301 14.67 3.48 -17.76
CA GLY A 301 14.43 4.38 -16.64
C GLY A 301 13.19 4.05 -15.81
N GLU A 302 12.77 5.00 -14.99
CA GLU A 302 11.61 4.89 -14.09
C GLU A 302 10.30 5.11 -14.84
N GLY A 303 9.26 4.39 -14.44
CA GLY A 303 7.93 4.54 -14.98
C GLY A 303 7.00 3.39 -14.64
N TYR A 304 5.80 3.44 -15.20
CA TYR A 304 4.84 2.35 -15.08
C TYR A 304 5.10 1.28 -16.16
N TYR A 305 5.21 0.06 -15.70
CA TYR A 305 5.43 -1.10 -16.55
C TYR A 305 4.41 -2.20 -16.25
N LEU A 306 3.94 -2.84 -17.30
CA LEU A 306 3.30 -4.15 -17.23
C LEU A 306 4.39 -5.19 -17.47
N VAL A 307 4.56 -6.11 -16.53
CA VAL A 307 5.62 -7.12 -16.55
C VAL A 307 4.99 -8.49 -16.43
N GLU A 308 5.36 -9.40 -17.33
CA GLU A 308 4.90 -10.78 -17.27
C GLU A 308 5.72 -11.57 -16.25
N ASP A 309 5.01 -12.29 -15.37
CA ASP A 309 5.60 -13.17 -14.38
C ASP A 309 6.39 -14.31 -15.04
N LYS A 310 7.49 -14.74 -14.43
CA LYS A 310 8.41 -15.80 -14.88
C LYS A 310 9.20 -15.51 -16.15
N THR A 311 8.75 -14.63 -17.05
CA THR A 311 9.48 -14.29 -18.27
C THR A 311 10.19 -12.95 -18.17
N GLY A 312 9.63 -12.01 -17.40
CA GLY A 312 10.13 -10.64 -17.31
C GLY A 312 9.88 -9.80 -18.56
N THR A 313 9.10 -10.32 -19.51
CA THR A 313 8.64 -9.56 -20.68
C THR A 313 7.90 -8.32 -20.20
N LYS A 314 8.28 -7.14 -20.70
CA LYS A 314 7.78 -5.87 -20.19
C LYS A 314 7.23 -4.96 -21.27
N LYS A 315 6.25 -4.13 -20.88
CA LYS A 315 5.72 -3.02 -21.68
C LYS A 315 5.60 -1.78 -20.83
N ARG A 316 6.19 -0.66 -21.25
CA ARG A 316 6.07 0.64 -20.57
C ARG A 316 4.76 1.32 -20.95
N TYR A 317 4.10 1.93 -19.95
CA TYR A 317 2.85 2.67 -20.10
C TYR A 317 3.03 4.13 -19.68
N PHE A 318 2.22 5.03 -20.22
CA PHE A 318 2.01 6.42 -19.80
C PHE A 318 3.26 7.30 -19.75
N LYS A 319 4.30 6.99 -20.54
CA LYS A 319 5.63 7.63 -20.50
C LYS A 319 5.60 9.17 -20.48
N ASP A 320 4.72 9.79 -21.27
CA ASP A 320 4.66 11.24 -21.43
C ASP A 320 3.49 11.90 -20.68
N VAL A 321 2.65 11.09 -20.03
CA VAL A 321 1.40 11.54 -19.40
C VAL A 321 1.43 11.40 -17.89
N LEU A 322 2.11 10.37 -17.37
CA LEU A 322 2.22 10.06 -15.95
C LEU A 322 3.68 9.82 -15.59
N ASN A 323 4.35 10.91 -15.19
CA ASN A 323 5.80 10.96 -14.96
C ASN A 323 6.20 10.86 -13.48
N SER A 324 5.26 10.51 -12.61
CA SER A 324 5.48 10.35 -11.18
C SER A 324 4.86 9.05 -10.69
N ASP A 325 5.47 8.51 -9.66
CA ASP A 325 4.94 7.38 -8.92
C ASP A 325 3.56 7.68 -8.31
N GLY A 326 2.78 6.64 -8.04
CA GLY A 326 1.48 6.66 -7.41
C GLY A 326 1.00 5.24 -7.16
N HIS A 327 -0.21 5.08 -6.66
CA HIS A 327 -0.78 3.83 -6.17
C HIS A 327 -1.75 3.21 -7.19
N PRO A 328 -1.26 2.43 -8.16
CA PRO A 328 -2.07 1.93 -9.27
C PRO A 328 -3.00 0.79 -8.84
N THR A 329 -4.21 0.80 -9.39
CA THR A 329 -5.16 -0.31 -9.34
C THR A 329 -5.75 -0.54 -10.73
N PHE A 330 -5.76 -1.80 -11.20
CA PHE A 330 -6.38 -2.16 -12.47
C PHE A 330 -7.89 -2.35 -12.32
N LEU A 331 -8.64 -1.83 -13.28
CA LEU A 331 -10.06 -2.14 -13.45
C LEU A 331 -10.24 -3.47 -14.19
N LYS A 332 -11.39 -4.12 -13.97
CA LYS A 332 -11.69 -5.47 -14.49
C LYS A 332 -11.47 -5.64 -15.99
N ASP A 333 -11.70 -4.62 -16.79
CA ASP A 333 -11.56 -4.66 -18.25
C ASP A 333 -10.12 -4.47 -18.74
N LYS A 334 -9.18 -4.26 -17.84
CA LYS A 334 -7.74 -4.05 -18.11
C LYS A 334 -7.39 -2.89 -19.06
N ASN A 335 -8.37 -2.14 -19.53
CA ASN A 335 -8.12 -0.97 -20.37
C ASN A 335 -7.99 0.31 -19.54
N LEU A 336 -8.31 0.25 -18.24
CA LEU A 336 -8.30 1.38 -17.35
C LEU A 336 -7.44 1.10 -16.13
N VAL A 337 -6.68 2.13 -15.71
CA VAL A 337 -5.94 2.15 -14.46
C VAL A 337 -6.41 3.35 -13.66
N ILE A 338 -6.80 3.15 -12.41
CA ILE A 338 -6.92 4.24 -11.45
C ILE A 338 -5.63 4.31 -10.64
N THR A 339 -5.08 5.50 -10.52
CA THR A 339 -3.91 5.78 -9.68
C THR A 339 -4.04 7.16 -9.06
N ASP A 340 -3.20 7.45 -8.10
CA ASP A 340 -3.04 8.79 -7.55
C ASP A 340 -1.67 9.38 -7.92
N THR A 341 -1.40 10.55 -7.39
CA THR A 341 -0.09 11.18 -7.43
C THR A 341 0.35 11.55 -6.03
N TYR A 342 1.65 11.52 -5.78
CA TYR A 342 2.20 12.20 -4.61
C TYR A 342 1.89 13.70 -4.64
N PRO A 343 1.91 14.38 -3.47
CA PRO A 343 1.66 15.81 -3.40
C PRO A 343 2.62 16.60 -4.30
N ASP A 344 2.05 17.48 -5.13
CA ASP A 344 2.83 18.43 -5.93
C ASP A 344 3.48 19.52 -5.04
N ARG A 345 4.14 20.52 -5.65
CA ARG A 345 4.77 21.62 -4.93
C ARG A 345 3.83 22.46 -4.08
N PHE A 346 2.53 22.48 -4.43
CA PHE A 346 1.46 23.13 -3.67
C PHE A 346 0.75 22.16 -2.72
N ARG A 347 1.28 20.94 -2.60
CA ARG A 347 0.72 19.84 -1.81
C ARG A 347 -0.66 19.37 -2.29
N ASN A 348 -0.94 19.49 -3.58
CA ASN A 348 -2.12 18.91 -4.18
C ASN A 348 -1.83 17.49 -4.68
N GLN A 349 -2.72 16.57 -4.37
CA GLN A 349 -2.75 15.19 -4.84
C GLN A 349 -3.87 15.03 -5.86
N TYR A 350 -3.68 14.19 -6.85
CA TYR A 350 -4.66 13.95 -7.91
C TYR A 350 -5.05 12.50 -7.94
N LEU A 351 -6.35 12.22 -7.98
CA LEU A 351 -6.89 10.93 -8.37
C LEU A 351 -7.06 10.92 -9.88
N VAL A 352 -6.44 9.94 -10.53
CA VAL A 352 -6.31 9.91 -11.99
C VAL A 352 -6.84 8.60 -12.55
N LEU A 353 -7.71 8.69 -13.54
CA LEU A 353 -8.12 7.57 -14.40
C LEU A 353 -7.31 7.63 -15.69
N MET A 354 -6.66 6.54 -16.05
CA MET A 354 -5.85 6.38 -17.25
C MET A 354 -6.45 5.33 -18.17
N ASP A 355 -6.63 5.66 -19.43
CA ASP A 355 -6.96 4.70 -20.47
C ASP A 355 -5.68 4.11 -21.06
N THR A 356 -5.52 2.79 -20.98
CA THR A 356 -4.29 2.09 -21.41
C THR A 356 -4.13 1.97 -22.91
N LYS A 357 -5.20 2.19 -23.69
CA LYS A 357 -5.18 2.15 -25.15
C LYS A 357 -4.86 3.51 -25.76
N THR A 358 -5.48 4.56 -25.21
CA THR A 358 -5.39 5.92 -25.78
C THR A 358 -4.39 6.81 -25.05
N ASN A 359 -3.85 6.37 -23.91
CA ASN A 359 -3.06 7.18 -22.97
C ASN A 359 -3.80 8.43 -22.44
N LYS A 360 -5.12 8.45 -22.55
CA LYS A 360 -5.92 9.58 -22.05
C LYS A 360 -5.90 9.58 -20.52
N ARG A 361 -5.58 10.74 -19.95
CA ARG A 361 -5.66 11.04 -18.53
C ARG A 361 -6.94 11.81 -18.23
N THR A 362 -7.67 11.36 -17.21
CA THR A 362 -8.84 12.06 -16.64
C THR A 362 -8.61 12.27 -15.15
N ASN A 363 -8.58 13.52 -14.70
CA ASN A 363 -8.50 13.81 -13.25
C ASN A 363 -9.89 13.69 -12.65
N LEU A 364 -10.06 12.78 -11.68
CA LEU A 364 -11.33 12.57 -10.98
C LEU A 364 -11.45 13.45 -9.74
N LEU A 365 -10.32 13.70 -9.06
CA LEU A 365 -10.26 14.51 -7.85
C LEU A 365 -8.91 15.24 -7.80
N LYS A 366 -8.93 16.44 -7.24
CA LYS A 366 -7.76 17.12 -6.69
C LYS A 366 -8.03 17.41 -5.22
N ALA A 367 -7.15 17.00 -4.33
CA ALA A 367 -7.23 17.24 -2.89
C ALA A 367 -5.94 17.90 -2.39
N HIS A 368 -6.08 18.95 -1.59
CA HIS A 368 -4.93 19.59 -0.93
C HIS A 368 -4.57 18.86 0.35
N LEU A 369 -3.30 18.45 0.51
CA LEU A 369 -2.83 17.79 1.73
C LEU A 369 -2.19 18.81 2.68
N PRO A 370 -2.80 19.12 3.86
CA PRO A 370 -2.25 20.04 4.85
C PRO A 370 -0.84 19.64 5.33
N ARG A 371 -0.01 20.63 5.65
CA ARG A 371 1.41 20.42 5.96
C ARG A 371 1.70 19.53 7.18
N LYS A 372 0.76 19.39 8.10
CA LYS A 372 0.92 18.49 9.25
C LYS A 372 0.98 17.01 8.83
N PHE A 373 0.39 16.66 7.69
CA PHE A 373 0.41 15.31 7.14
C PHE A 373 1.66 15.10 6.28
N LYS A 374 2.75 14.69 6.93
CA LYS A 374 4.06 14.39 6.32
C LYS A 374 4.75 13.25 7.06
N ASN A 375 5.77 12.65 6.45
CA ASN A 375 6.50 11.51 6.99
C ASN A 375 5.55 10.35 7.35
N PHE A 376 5.62 9.80 8.57
CA PHE A 376 4.75 8.73 9.05
C PHE A 376 3.25 9.12 9.08
N LEU A 377 2.91 10.41 9.08
CA LEU A 377 1.53 10.94 8.98
C LEU A 377 1.11 11.25 7.54
N GLN A 378 1.93 10.98 6.54
CA GLN A 378 1.57 11.18 5.13
C GLN A 378 0.24 10.45 4.85
N VAL A 379 -0.67 11.14 4.17
CA VAL A 379 -1.94 10.55 3.70
C VAL A 379 -1.94 10.60 2.18
N ASP A 380 -1.84 9.44 1.56
CA ASP A 380 -1.96 9.28 0.13
C ASP A 380 -3.38 8.82 -0.23
N LEU A 381 -3.84 9.11 -1.44
CA LEU A 381 -5.23 8.84 -1.81
C LEU A 381 -5.54 7.34 -1.89
N HIS A 382 -4.54 6.50 -2.22
CA HIS A 382 -4.68 5.05 -2.23
C HIS A 382 -5.98 4.57 -2.89
N PRO A 383 -6.19 4.76 -4.18
CA PRO A 383 -7.46 4.45 -4.82
C PRO A 383 -7.76 2.95 -4.85
N ARG A 384 -9.00 2.58 -4.47
CA ARG A 384 -9.49 1.19 -4.48
C ARG A 384 -10.89 1.20 -5.08
N PHE A 385 -11.11 0.38 -6.08
CA PHE A 385 -12.39 0.37 -6.78
C PHE A 385 -13.40 -0.59 -6.15
N HIS A 386 -14.65 -0.25 -6.31
CA HIS A 386 -15.78 -1.10 -5.95
C HIS A 386 -15.87 -2.28 -6.92
N PRO A 387 -16.12 -3.51 -6.46
CA PRO A 387 -16.09 -4.71 -7.30
C PRO A 387 -17.14 -4.71 -8.42
N ASN A 388 -18.30 -4.09 -8.21
CA ASN A 388 -19.47 -4.25 -9.08
C ASN A 388 -20.02 -2.91 -9.64
N SER A 389 -19.38 -1.77 -9.33
CA SER A 389 -19.86 -0.45 -9.78
C SER A 389 -18.71 0.47 -10.16
N LYS A 390 -19.02 1.61 -10.77
CA LYS A 390 -18.04 2.64 -11.14
C LYS A 390 -17.79 3.61 -9.96
N ILE A 391 -17.52 3.04 -8.79
CA ILE A 391 -17.18 3.76 -7.56
C ILE A 391 -15.75 3.43 -7.19
N VAL A 392 -15.01 4.43 -6.73
CA VAL A 392 -13.67 4.30 -6.16
C VAL A 392 -13.66 4.86 -4.74
N SER A 393 -13.03 4.18 -3.79
CA SER A 393 -12.72 4.74 -2.47
C SER A 393 -11.32 5.32 -2.46
N VAL A 394 -11.14 6.43 -1.73
CA VAL A 394 -9.84 7.06 -1.50
C VAL A 394 -9.75 7.58 -0.08
N ASP A 395 -8.53 7.60 0.46
CA ASP A 395 -8.24 8.31 1.71
C ASP A 395 -7.77 9.73 1.40
N THR A 396 -8.09 10.67 2.26
CA THR A 396 -7.60 12.05 2.17
C THR A 396 -7.55 12.69 3.55
N ALA A 397 -6.95 13.87 3.64
CA ALA A 397 -6.94 14.67 4.86
C ALA A 397 -7.05 16.17 4.55
N TYR A 398 -7.73 16.53 3.46
CA TYR A 398 -7.80 17.89 2.94
C TYR A 398 -8.39 18.90 3.93
N ASN A 399 -9.30 18.48 4.81
CA ASN A 399 -9.93 19.29 5.85
C ASN A 399 -9.15 19.29 7.18
N GLY A 400 -7.97 18.67 7.22
CA GLY A 400 -7.15 18.57 8.43
C GLY A 400 -7.43 17.35 9.32
N LYS A 401 -8.31 16.44 8.90
CA LYS A 401 -8.57 15.13 9.50
C LYS A 401 -8.57 14.06 8.41
N HIS A 402 -8.34 12.81 8.79
CA HIS A 402 -8.59 11.70 7.86
C HIS A 402 -10.03 11.71 7.38
N SER A 403 -10.24 11.44 6.10
CA SER A 403 -11.56 11.30 5.48
C SER A 403 -11.53 10.18 4.45
N LEU A 404 -12.42 9.21 4.59
CA LEU A 404 -12.65 8.16 3.61
C LEU A 404 -13.73 8.63 2.62
N LEU A 405 -13.34 8.85 1.38
CA LEU A 405 -14.26 9.25 0.31
C LEU A 405 -14.66 8.05 -0.56
N THR A 406 -15.89 8.05 -1.04
CA THR A 406 -16.32 7.23 -2.18
C THR A 406 -16.76 8.16 -3.31
N ILE A 407 -16.23 7.96 -4.52
CA ILE A 407 -16.42 8.83 -5.69
C ILE A 407 -17.04 8.02 -6.81
N ASP A 408 -18.17 8.49 -7.34
CA ASP A 408 -18.80 7.90 -8.53
C ASP A 408 -18.19 8.49 -9.81
N TYR A 409 -17.41 7.67 -10.53
CA TYR A 409 -16.75 8.06 -11.77
C TYR A 409 -17.49 7.58 -13.04
N SER A 410 -18.74 7.16 -12.94
CA SER A 410 -19.55 6.64 -14.06
C SER A 410 -19.59 7.58 -15.25
N LYS A 411 -19.60 8.90 -15.03
CA LYS A 411 -19.59 9.93 -16.07
C LYS A 411 -18.28 10.05 -16.83
N SER A 412 -17.18 9.47 -16.36
CA SER A 412 -15.86 9.54 -17.02
C SER A 412 -15.66 8.50 -18.11
N ILE A 413 -16.50 7.46 -18.12
CA ILE A 413 -16.45 6.35 -19.06
C ILE A 413 -17.74 6.41 -19.89
N LYS A 414 -17.60 6.87 -21.11
CA LYS A 414 -18.70 6.83 -22.12
C LYS A 414 -18.67 5.52 -22.88
#